data_f81ddf2d29250721cfd8afd70809c23b
#
_entry.id   f81ddf2d29250721cfd8afd70809c23b
#
_cell.length_a   1.000
_cell.length_b   1.000
_cell.length_c   1.000
_cell.angle_alpha   90.00
_cell.angle_beta   90.00
_cell.angle_gamma   90.00
#
_symmetry.space_group_name_H-M   'P 1'
#
loop_
_entity.id
_entity.type
_entity.pdbx_description
1 polymer ?
#
loop_
_entity_poly.entity_id
_entity_poly.type
_entity_poly.pdbx_seq_one_letter_code
_entity_poly.pdbx_strand_id
1 'polypeptide(L)'
;MKLQNKTTEIQEKARKHLSPVLTRVTELVVEKAKGARFWTADGDEYIDFVSGVAVNAVGHANDTMIDAIKEQAEAFIHFGLNYGYYETAANLAEKLASIAPGNLDTVFFSNSGAEAIDGALKLARAATGRPGIIAFEGSFHGRTMGATAITASSSKYRKYYEPILGEVYHAPYPYPSQLKGVNEDEVTSYCLHQLQKIFDLRIDPSRVAAVVIEPVMGEGGYFPAPPEFLQELRKITEKHGIMLIFDEVQTGFGRTGKMFAAEHSGVTPDILVLAKALSGGLPLGAIVASRETHEKWPVGGHGSTFGGNPISCAAALANIKVIEADQLVDRSRDVGAQIVARLKQSLTGLPGIKEIRGLGLMIGLEFHRDVAGLAVPAIKQKCLENKLLIMNCGVEGQTIRLMLPLNIDKQDLDEGLTILENAIKDIL
;
A
#
# COMPACT_ATOMS: atom_id res chain seq x y z
N MET A 1 -7.53 -22.40 -31.92
CA MET A 1 -8.46 -21.53 -32.69
C MET A 1 -9.63 -20.96 -31.84
N LYS A 2 -10.47 -21.76 -31.12
CA LYS A 2 -11.59 -21.18 -30.32
C LYS A 2 -11.12 -20.33 -29.11
N LEU A 3 -10.05 -20.70 -28.42
CA LEU A 3 -9.53 -19.97 -27.23
C LEU A 3 -8.87 -18.64 -27.64
N GLN A 4 -8.04 -18.61 -28.67
CA GLN A 4 -7.43 -17.38 -29.22
C GLN A 4 -8.48 -16.37 -29.66
N ASN A 5 -9.66 -16.83 -30.14
CA ASN A 5 -10.77 -15.96 -30.49
C ASN A 5 -11.39 -15.29 -29.26
N LYS A 6 -11.49 -16.00 -28.11
CA LYS A 6 -12.03 -15.46 -26.83
C LYS A 6 -11.13 -14.34 -26.27
N THR A 7 -9.82 -14.55 -26.22
CA THR A 7 -8.86 -13.55 -25.73
C THR A 7 -8.90 -12.28 -26.55
N THR A 8 -8.84 -12.40 -27.90
CA THR A 8 -8.91 -11.25 -28.81
C THR A 8 -10.23 -10.50 -28.65
N GLU A 9 -11.36 -11.20 -28.56
CA GLU A 9 -12.68 -10.58 -28.38
C GLU A 9 -12.78 -9.78 -27.08
N ILE A 10 -12.27 -10.32 -25.97
CA ILE A 10 -12.27 -9.61 -24.67
C ILE A 10 -11.38 -8.37 -24.73
N GLN A 11 -10.18 -8.48 -25.33
CA GLN A 11 -9.24 -7.36 -25.49
C GLN A 11 -9.84 -6.25 -26.37
N GLU A 12 -10.51 -6.59 -27.48
CA GLU A 12 -11.17 -5.62 -28.36
C GLU A 12 -12.31 -4.90 -27.63
N LYS A 13 -13.18 -5.64 -26.92
CA LYS A 13 -14.24 -5.04 -26.09
C LYS A 13 -13.66 -4.10 -25.03
N ALA A 14 -12.59 -4.53 -24.35
CA ALA A 14 -11.95 -3.72 -23.34
C ALA A 14 -11.31 -2.45 -23.91
N ARG A 15 -10.60 -2.55 -25.04
CA ARG A 15 -10.01 -1.38 -25.72
C ARG A 15 -11.08 -0.40 -26.22
N LYS A 16 -12.24 -0.91 -26.66
CA LYS A 16 -13.35 -0.10 -27.18
C LYS A 16 -14.13 0.63 -26.08
N HIS A 17 -14.33 -0.02 -24.91
CA HIS A 17 -15.31 0.45 -23.92
C HIS A 17 -14.71 0.86 -22.57
N LEU A 18 -13.48 0.45 -22.23
CA LEU A 18 -12.80 0.93 -21.04
C LEU A 18 -11.99 2.19 -21.35
N SER A 19 -11.96 3.10 -20.39
CA SER A 19 -11.20 4.36 -20.54
C SER A 19 -9.73 4.09 -20.86
N PRO A 20 -9.15 4.78 -21.87
CA PRO A 20 -7.74 4.65 -22.23
C PRO A 20 -6.78 5.21 -21.17
N VAL A 21 -7.27 5.89 -20.15
CA VAL A 21 -6.45 6.34 -18.99
C VAL A 21 -5.92 5.17 -18.17
N LEU A 22 -6.59 4.00 -18.25
CA LEU A 22 -6.14 2.77 -17.58
C LEU A 22 -4.93 2.16 -18.29
N THR A 23 -3.75 2.32 -17.69
CA THR A 23 -2.55 1.62 -18.16
C THR A 23 -2.58 0.17 -17.74
N ARG A 24 -2.38 -0.74 -18.70
CA ARG A 24 -2.23 -2.19 -18.44
C ARG A 24 -0.76 -2.54 -18.42
N VAL A 25 -0.37 -3.36 -17.44
CA VAL A 25 1.00 -3.87 -17.33
C VAL A 25 1.23 -5.02 -18.31
N THR A 26 0.16 -5.76 -18.64
CA THR A 26 0.18 -6.90 -19.58
C THR A 26 -1.09 -6.89 -20.45
N GLU A 27 -1.06 -7.66 -21.52
CA GLU A 27 -2.23 -7.94 -22.38
C GLU A 27 -2.93 -9.26 -22.00
N LEU A 28 -2.59 -9.87 -20.86
CA LEU A 28 -3.16 -11.14 -20.42
C LEU A 28 -4.66 -10.99 -20.10
N VAL A 29 -5.44 -12.00 -20.49
CA VAL A 29 -6.87 -12.10 -20.11
C VAL A 29 -6.98 -13.18 -19.04
N VAL A 30 -7.16 -12.75 -17.78
CA VAL A 30 -7.26 -13.64 -16.64
C VAL A 30 -8.65 -14.27 -16.58
N GLU A 31 -8.72 -15.58 -16.39
CA GLU A 31 -9.98 -16.33 -16.27
C GLU A 31 -10.25 -16.80 -14.84
N LYS A 32 -9.23 -17.29 -14.15
CA LYS A 32 -9.33 -17.76 -12.75
C LYS A 32 -8.01 -17.57 -12.02
N ALA A 33 -8.07 -17.56 -10.69
CA ALA A 33 -6.89 -17.50 -9.84
C ALA A 33 -7.10 -18.28 -8.53
N LYS A 34 -6.04 -18.86 -7.96
CA LYS A 34 -6.05 -19.56 -6.67
C LYS A 34 -4.65 -19.47 -6.02
N GLY A 35 -4.58 -19.13 -4.74
CA GLY A 35 -3.30 -19.00 -4.03
C GLY A 35 -2.42 -17.93 -4.67
N ALA A 36 -1.20 -18.31 -5.06
CA ALA A 36 -0.26 -17.42 -5.76
C ALA A 36 -0.26 -17.64 -7.28
N ARG A 37 -1.26 -18.34 -7.84
CA ARG A 37 -1.34 -18.61 -9.28
C ARG A 37 -2.59 -18.05 -9.92
N PHE A 38 -2.49 -17.73 -11.22
CA PHE A 38 -3.64 -17.41 -12.05
C PHE A 38 -3.51 -18.06 -13.43
N TRP A 39 -4.66 -18.25 -14.08
CA TRP A 39 -4.77 -18.85 -15.41
C TRP A 39 -5.43 -17.88 -16.37
N THR A 40 -4.88 -17.81 -17.57
CA THR A 40 -5.42 -16.98 -18.64
C THR A 40 -6.51 -17.72 -19.41
N ALA A 41 -7.29 -16.97 -20.19
CA ALA A 41 -8.30 -17.51 -21.10
C ALA A 41 -7.69 -18.40 -22.21
N ASP A 42 -6.40 -18.28 -22.48
CA ASP A 42 -5.65 -19.12 -23.43
C ASP A 42 -5.15 -20.42 -22.80
N GLY A 43 -5.34 -20.60 -21.48
CA GLY A 43 -4.97 -21.79 -20.73
C GLY A 43 -3.56 -21.74 -20.10
N ASP A 44 -2.85 -20.64 -20.26
CA ASP A 44 -1.55 -20.42 -19.65
C ASP A 44 -1.66 -20.21 -18.14
N GLU A 45 -0.74 -20.80 -17.37
CA GLU A 45 -0.61 -20.63 -15.93
C GLU A 45 0.56 -19.72 -15.57
N TYR A 46 0.34 -18.81 -14.60
CA TYR A 46 1.33 -17.84 -14.15
C TYR A 46 1.43 -17.82 -12.62
N ILE A 47 2.63 -17.55 -12.11
CA ILE A 47 2.86 -17.20 -10.70
C ILE A 47 2.67 -15.69 -10.55
N ASP A 48 1.94 -15.28 -9.50
CA ASP A 48 1.62 -13.88 -9.19
C ASP A 48 2.45 -13.36 -8.02
N PHE A 49 3.49 -12.59 -8.32
CA PHE A 49 4.25 -11.84 -7.32
C PHE A 49 3.77 -10.39 -7.16
N VAL A 50 2.54 -10.07 -7.61
CA VAL A 50 1.92 -8.75 -7.52
C VAL A 50 0.74 -8.72 -6.55
N SER A 51 -0.02 -9.83 -6.44
CA SER A 51 -1.17 -9.97 -5.53
C SER A 51 -2.16 -8.81 -5.60
N GLY A 52 -2.52 -8.36 -6.82
CA GLY A 52 -3.41 -7.21 -6.99
C GLY A 52 -2.85 -5.88 -6.45
N VAL A 53 -1.53 -5.72 -6.47
CA VAL A 53 -0.77 -4.61 -5.87
C VAL A 53 -0.85 -4.63 -4.33
N ALA A 54 -0.38 -5.73 -3.75
CA ALA A 54 -0.36 -6.01 -2.31
C ALA A 54 -1.77 -6.05 -1.66
N VAL A 55 -2.77 -6.52 -2.39
CA VAL A 55 -4.16 -6.63 -1.95
C VAL A 55 -4.48 -8.03 -1.42
N ASN A 56 -4.15 -9.07 -2.20
CA ASN A 56 -4.50 -10.45 -1.89
C ASN A 56 -3.52 -11.06 -0.87
N ALA A 57 -3.59 -10.59 0.38
CA ALA A 57 -2.65 -10.99 1.42
C ALA A 57 -2.66 -12.51 1.70
N VAL A 58 -3.85 -13.13 1.65
CA VAL A 58 -4.04 -14.57 1.87
C VAL A 58 -4.20 -15.36 0.56
N GLY A 59 -3.71 -14.78 -0.55
CA GLY A 59 -3.80 -15.38 -1.89
C GLY A 59 -5.17 -15.24 -2.55
N HIS A 60 -5.20 -15.56 -3.84
CA HIS A 60 -6.44 -15.56 -4.62
C HIS A 60 -7.40 -16.64 -4.14
N ALA A 61 -8.70 -16.34 -4.17
CA ALA A 61 -9.80 -17.27 -3.91
C ALA A 61 -9.61 -18.13 -2.65
N ASN A 62 -9.17 -17.53 -1.54
CA ASN A 62 -9.06 -18.20 -0.25
C ASN A 62 -10.44 -18.74 0.18
N ASP A 63 -10.51 -20.03 0.56
CA ASP A 63 -11.79 -20.69 0.81
C ASP A 63 -12.54 -20.07 1.99
N THR A 64 -11.86 -19.74 3.09
CA THR A 64 -12.47 -19.06 4.26
C THR A 64 -13.08 -17.71 3.88
N MET A 65 -12.41 -16.94 3.03
CA MET A 65 -12.94 -15.66 2.54
C MET A 65 -14.14 -15.87 1.60
N ILE A 66 -14.05 -16.83 0.67
CA ILE A 66 -15.14 -17.13 -0.28
C ILE A 66 -16.40 -17.56 0.45
N ASP A 67 -16.28 -18.39 1.49
CA ASP A 67 -17.42 -18.85 2.27
C ASP A 67 -18.06 -17.70 3.07
N ALA A 68 -17.26 -16.84 3.71
CA ALA A 68 -17.79 -15.65 4.40
C ALA A 68 -18.49 -14.67 3.45
N ILE A 69 -17.95 -14.50 2.23
CA ILE A 69 -18.57 -13.66 1.18
C ILE A 69 -19.93 -14.24 0.76
N LYS A 70 -20.02 -15.56 0.52
CA LYS A 70 -21.25 -16.24 0.13
C LYS A 70 -22.31 -16.14 1.20
N GLU A 71 -21.96 -16.47 2.45
CA GLU A 71 -22.85 -16.39 3.59
C GLU A 71 -23.44 -14.99 3.77
N GLN A 72 -22.61 -13.97 3.73
CA GLN A 72 -23.07 -12.59 3.83
C GLN A 72 -23.91 -12.15 2.63
N ALA A 73 -23.55 -12.59 1.41
CA ALA A 73 -24.32 -12.25 0.20
C ALA A 73 -25.71 -12.90 0.18
N GLU A 74 -25.84 -14.09 0.75
CA GLU A 74 -27.15 -14.76 0.94
C GLU A 74 -28.01 -14.03 1.99
N ALA A 75 -27.39 -13.48 3.04
CA ALA A 75 -28.11 -12.72 4.05
C ALA A 75 -28.59 -11.35 3.52
N PHE A 76 -27.70 -10.50 3.08
CA PHE A 76 -27.97 -9.25 2.36
C PHE A 76 -26.68 -8.63 1.82
N ILE A 77 -26.80 -7.89 0.71
CA ILE A 77 -25.66 -7.29 -0.01
C ILE A 77 -25.32 -5.91 0.52
N HIS A 78 -26.34 -5.08 0.79
CA HIS A 78 -26.14 -3.69 1.20
C HIS A 78 -27.36 -3.17 1.94
N PHE A 79 -27.13 -2.37 2.99
CA PHE A 79 -28.19 -1.66 3.72
C PHE A 79 -27.83 -0.19 3.95
N GLY A 80 -26.54 0.10 4.16
CA GLY A 80 -26.00 1.43 4.47
C GLY A 80 -25.92 1.70 5.97
N LEU A 81 -24.70 1.94 6.46
CA LEU A 81 -24.44 2.21 7.90
C LEU A 81 -25.18 3.45 8.45
N ASN A 82 -25.53 4.38 7.56
CA ASN A 82 -26.28 5.58 7.95
C ASN A 82 -27.75 5.29 8.30
N TYR A 83 -28.28 4.13 7.92
CA TYR A 83 -29.70 3.76 8.11
C TYR A 83 -29.90 2.73 9.20
N GLY A 84 -28.88 1.98 9.58
CA GLY A 84 -28.97 0.99 10.64
C GLY A 84 -27.68 0.26 10.91
N TYR A 85 -27.67 -0.50 11.97
CA TYR A 85 -26.53 -1.29 12.40
C TYR A 85 -26.60 -2.70 11.81
N TYR A 86 -25.44 -3.29 11.53
CA TYR A 86 -25.32 -4.70 11.18
C TYR A 86 -24.02 -5.29 11.72
N GLU A 87 -24.09 -6.57 12.02
CA GLU A 87 -23.09 -7.29 12.80
C GLU A 87 -21.69 -7.23 12.18
N THR A 88 -21.57 -7.49 10.86
CA THR A 88 -20.26 -7.56 10.20
C THR A 88 -19.47 -6.26 10.29
N ALA A 89 -20.12 -5.09 10.18
CA ALA A 89 -19.42 -3.82 10.32
C ALA A 89 -19.04 -3.53 11.78
N ALA A 90 -19.93 -3.86 12.74
CA ALA A 90 -19.65 -3.68 14.16
C ALA A 90 -18.48 -4.58 14.62
N ASN A 91 -18.53 -5.86 14.25
CA ASN A 91 -17.48 -6.82 14.58
C ASN A 91 -16.14 -6.46 13.93
N LEU A 92 -16.15 -5.95 12.67
CA LEU A 92 -14.93 -5.48 12.04
C LEU A 92 -14.37 -4.24 12.72
N ALA A 93 -15.22 -3.28 13.12
CA ALA A 93 -14.76 -2.10 13.85
C ALA A 93 -14.13 -2.48 15.19
N GLU A 94 -14.77 -3.36 15.97
CA GLU A 94 -14.21 -3.93 17.20
C GLU A 94 -12.89 -4.65 16.96
N LYS A 95 -12.83 -5.49 15.91
CA LYS A 95 -11.61 -6.21 15.57
C LYS A 95 -10.47 -5.26 15.22
N LEU A 96 -10.71 -4.25 14.38
CA LEU A 96 -9.69 -3.25 14.04
C LEU A 96 -9.23 -2.46 15.27
N ALA A 97 -10.14 -2.04 16.13
CA ALA A 97 -9.81 -1.37 17.40
C ALA A 97 -8.95 -2.26 18.31
N SER A 98 -9.20 -3.58 18.33
CA SER A 98 -8.45 -4.52 19.18
C SER A 98 -7.02 -4.79 18.71
N ILE A 99 -6.73 -4.61 17.42
CA ILE A 99 -5.39 -4.86 16.84
C ILE A 99 -4.64 -3.58 16.46
N ALA A 100 -5.31 -2.42 16.46
CA ALA A 100 -4.68 -1.14 16.17
C ALA A 100 -3.69 -0.73 17.27
N PRO A 101 -2.64 0.04 16.96
CA PRO A 101 -1.67 0.49 17.96
C PRO A 101 -2.26 1.53 18.91
N GLY A 102 -1.84 1.45 20.19
CA GLY A 102 -2.17 2.45 21.21
C GLY A 102 -3.66 2.55 21.54
N ASN A 103 -4.22 3.76 21.46
CA ASN A 103 -5.61 4.08 21.80
C ASN A 103 -6.51 4.33 20.57
N LEU A 104 -6.17 3.76 19.43
CA LEU A 104 -6.95 3.89 18.19
C LEU A 104 -8.15 2.93 18.25
N ASP A 105 -9.27 3.36 18.80
CA ASP A 105 -10.42 2.54 19.20
C ASP A 105 -11.70 2.78 18.39
N THR A 106 -11.67 3.70 17.43
CA THR A 106 -12.85 4.10 16.66
C THR A 106 -12.55 4.07 15.15
N VAL A 107 -13.51 3.56 14.38
CA VAL A 107 -13.32 3.29 12.94
C VAL A 107 -14.38 4.01 12.11
N PHE A 108 -13.95 4.71 11.06
CA PHE A 108 -14.81 5.15 9.97
C PHE A 108 -14.47 4.35 8.71
N PHE A 109 -15.45 3.72 8.07
CA PHE A 109 -15.26 2.95 6.84
C PHE A 109 -15.48 3.77 5.58
N SER A 110 -14.63 3.53 4.58
CA SER A 110 -14.71 4.03 3.20
C SER A 110 -14.58 2.87 2.19
N ASN A 111 -14.45 3.17 0.89
CA ASN A 111 -14.37 2.12 -0.15
C ASN A 111 -12.97 1.91 -0.73
N SER A 112 -12.04 2.79 -0.42
CA SER A 112 -10.68 2.74 -0.96
C SER A 112 -9.69 3.48 -0.05
N GLY A 113 -8.39 3.22 -0.25
CA GLY A 113 -7.33 3.97 0.42
C GLY A 113 -7.38 5.47 0.11
N ALA A 114 -7.70 5.85 -1.14
CA ALA A 114 -7.79 7.26 -1.51
C ALA A 114 -8.94 7.99 -0.79
N GLU A 115 -10.12 7.34 -0.64
CA GLU A 115 -11.21 7.90 0.17
C GLU A 115 -10.85 7.97 1.65
N ALA A 116 -10.18 6.93 2.17
CA ALA A 116 -9.72 6.93 3.57
C ALA A 116 -8.70 8.06 3.84
N ILE A 117 -7.79 8.31 2.90
CA ILE A 117 -6.88 9.46 2.98
C ILE A 117 -7.66 10.79 2.96
N ASP A 118 -8.57 11.01 2.02
CA ASP A 118 -9.38 12.24 1.99
C ASP A 118 -10.17 12.42 3.30
N GLY A 119 -10.73 11.34 3.83
CA GLY A 119 -11.41 11.35 5.13
C GLY A 119 -10.45 11.69 6.28
N ALA A 120 -9.25 11.11 6.31
CA ALA A 120 -8.23 11.38 7.33
C ALA A 120 -7.77 12.85 7.31
N LEU A 121 -7.58 13.44 6.11
CA LEU A 121 -7.27 14.87 5.97
C LEU A 121 -8.41 15.77 6.48
N LYS A 122 -9.66 15.40 6.19
CA LYS A 122 -10.85 16.11 6.71
C LYS A 122 -10.94 15.99 8.22
N LEU A 123 -10.72 14.80 8.78
CA LEU A 123 -10.72 14.55 10.21
C LEU A 123 -9.65 15.39 10.91
N ALA A 124 -8.43 15.38 10.42
CA ALA A 124 -7.33 16.16 10.98
C ALA A 124 -7.61 17.66 10.97
N ARG A 125 -8.16 18.18 9.86
CA ARG A 125 -8.59 19.59 9.78
C ARG A 125 -9.74 19.92 10.75
N ALA A 126 -10.72 19.05 10.87
CA ALA A 126 -11.82 19.24 11.81
C ALA A 126 -11.34 19.20 13.27
N ALA A 127 -10.47 18.27 13.60
CA ALA A 127 -9.94 18.10 14.95
C ALA A 127 -9.03 19.26 15.39
N THR A 128 -8.30 19.88 14.48
CA THR A 128 -7.34 20.93 14.80
C THR A 128 -7.81 22.34 14.45
N GLY A 129 -8.80 22.49 13.57
CA GLY A 129 -9.20 23.78 13.01
C GLY A 129 -8.16 24.40 12.07
N ARG A 130 -7.15 23.65 11.61
CA ARG A 130 -6.01 24.15 10.86
C ARG A 130 -6.06 23.69 9.40
N PRO A 131 -5.53 24.50 8.43
CA PRO A 131 -5.61 24.15 6.99
C PRO A 131 -4.44 23.33 6.46
N GLY A 132 -3.23 23.45 7.04
CA GLY A 132 -1.98 22.97 6.46
C GLY A 132 -1.80 21.47 6.58
N ILE A 133 -1.26 20.87 5.52
CA ILE A 133 -0.88 19.44 5.48
C ILE A 133 0.57 19.34 5.03
N ILE A 134 1.35 18.52 5.69
CA ILE A 134 2.71 18.16 5.24
C ILE A 134 2.71 16.70 4.85
N ALA A 135 3.26 16.38 3.69
CA ALA A 135 3.50 15.05 3.17
C ALA A 135 4.97 14.90 2.74
N PHE A 136 5.34 13.78 2.14
CA PHE A 136 6.72 13.50 1.78
C PHE A 136 6.90 13.30 0.27
N GLU A 137 8.06 13.72 -0.25
CA GLU A 137 8.45 13.48 -1.64
C GLU A 137 8.53 11.97 -1.92
N GLY A 138 8.10 11.56 -3.10
CA GLY A 138 8.04 10.15 -3.49
C GLY A 138 6.81 9.38 -2.99
N SER A 139 5.98 9.96 -2.12
CA SER A 139 4.79 9.31 -1.54
C SER A 139 3.66 9.09 -2.56
N PHE A 140 2.83 8.09 -2.30
CA PHE A 140 1.60 7.83 -3.05
C PHE A 140 0.43 7.52 -2.12
N HIS A 141 -0.53 8.43 -2.06
CA HIS A 141 -1.68 8.36 -1.15
C HIS A 141 -3.03 8.14 -1.88
N GLY A 142 -3.05 8.13 -3.21
CA GLY A 142 -4.27 7.89 -3.99
C GLY A 142 -4.46 8.89 -5.13
N ARG A 143 -5.67 8.86 -5.74
CA ARG A 143 -6.00 9.64 -6.94
C ARG A 143 -7.29 10.46 -6.82
N THR A 144 -7.91 10.56 -5.66
CA THR A 144 -8.91 11.59 -5.35
C THR A 144 -8.23 12.94 -5.21
N MET A 145 -8.95 14.04 -5.29
CA MET A 145 -8.32 15.38 -5.34
C MET A 145 -7.46 15.68 -4.11
N GLY A 146 -7.92 15.33 -2.91
CA GLY A 146 -7.13 15.50 -1.68
C GLY A 146 -5.93 14.55 -1.61
N ALA A 147 -6.12 13.28 -1.92
CA ALA A 147 -5.03 12.30 -1.97
C ALA A 147 -3.99 12.63 -3.06
N THR A 148 -4.43 13.14 -4.22
CA THR A 148 -3.53 13.64 -5.29
C THR A 148 -2.71 14.84 -4.81
N ALA A 149 -3.29 15.72 -4.02
CA ALA A 149 -2.58 16.91 -3.53
C ALA A 149 -1.36 16.56 -2.67
N ILE A 150 -1.44 15.48 -1.89
CA ILE A 150 -0.35 15.00 -1.04
C ILE A 150 0.50 13.89 -1.68
N THR A 151 0.12 13.37 -2.87
CA THR A 151 0.90 12.40 -3.64
C THR A 151 2.03 13.10 -4.38
N ALA A 152 3.26 12.59 -4.26
CA ALA A 152 4.46 13.18 -4.87
C ALA A 152 5.38 12.14 -5.54
N SER A 153 4.89 10.93 -5.83
CA SER A 153 5.67 9.87 -6.49
C SER A 153 5.88 10.12 -7.99
N SER A 154 5.00 10.89 -8.63
CA SER A 154 5.16 11.27 -10.05
C SER A 154 4.30 12.46 -10.40
N SER A 155 4.86 13.40 -11.20
CA SER A 155 4.14 14.58 -11.72
C SER A 155 2.94 14.18 -12.61
N LYS A 156 2.95 12.99 -13.23
CA LYS A 156 1.84 12.50 -14.06
C LYS A 156 0.50 12.41 -13.31
N TYR A 157 0.54 12.23 -11.98
CA TYR A 157 -0.68 12.14 -11.15
C TYR A 157 -1.31 13.50 -10.86
N ARG A 158 -0.57 14.60 -11.08
CA ARG A 158 -1.00 16.00 -10.81
C ARG A 158 -1.25 16.78 -12.09
N LYS A 159 -0.54 16.43 -13.16
CA LYS A 159 -0.59 17.14 -14.45
C LYS A 159 -2.02 17.30 -14.97
N TYR A 160 -2.43 18.52 -15.27
CA TYR A 160 -3.76 18.94 -15.74
C TYR A 160 -4.89 18.95 -14.69
N TYR A 161 -4.62 18.63 -13.43
CA TYR A 161 -5.64 18.67 -12.37
C TYR A 161 -5.50 19.87 -11.44
N GLU A 162 -4.49 20.69 -11.65
CA GLU A 162 -4.25 21.90 -10.85
C GLU A 162 -5.21 23.04 -11.23
N PRO A 163 -5.67 23.87 -10.25
CA PRO A 163 -5.29 23.83 -8.84
C PRO A 163 -5.98 22.70 -8.05
N ILE A 164 -5.19 21.97 -7.25
CA ILE A 164 -5.66 20.97 -6.31
C ILE A 164 -5.74 21.54 -4.90
N LEU A 165 -5.93 20.71 -3.85
CA LEU A 165 -6.01 21.16 -2.47
C LEU A 165 -4.84 22.07 -2.10
N GLY A 166 -5.13 23.28 -1.61
CA GLY A 166 -4.14 24.24 -1.13
C GLY A 166 -3.57 23.89 0.25
N GLU A 167 -2.53 24.66 0.66
CA GLU A 167 -1.84 24.51 1.95
C GLU A 167 -1.24 23.10 2.14
N VAL A 168 -0.67 22.55 1.07
CA VAL A 168 0.06 21.28 1.07
C VAL A 168 1.53 21.52 0.80
N TYR A 169 2.37 20.98 1.66
CA TYR A 169 3.83 21.10 1.61
C TYR A 169 4.46 19.72 1.60
N HIS A 170 5.61 19.57 0.91
CA HIS A 170 6.31 18.30 0.84
C HIS A 170 7.71 18.43 1.44
N ALA A 171 8.05 17.53 2.36
CA ALA A 171 9.38 17.34 2.91
C ALA A 171 10.08 16.17 2.21
N PRO A 172 11.42 16.11 2.18
CA PRO A 172 12.12 14.95 1.67
C PRO A 172 11.83 13.73 2.55
N TYR A 173 11.64 12.55 1.91
CA TYR A 173 11.47 11.29 2.63
C TYR A 173 12.82 10.79 3.16
N PRO A 174 12.89 10.25 4.39
CA PRO A 174 14.14 9.89 5.06
C PRO A 174 14.73 8.57 4.56
N TYR A 175 15.25 8.56 3.33
CA TYR A 175 15.95 7.40 2.79
C TYR A 175 17.22 7.81 2.01
N PRO A 176 18.39 7.21 2.33
CA PRO A 176 19.69 7.67 1.79
C PRO A 176 19.75 7.70 0.27
N SER A 177 19.24 6.68 -0.40
CA SER A 177 19.32 6.58 -1.86
C SER A 177 18.54 7.66 -2.62
N GLN A 178 17.64 8.37 -1.95
CA GLN A 178 16.86 9.49 -2.50
C GLN A 178 17.53 10.85 -2.28
N LEU A 179 18.52 10.94 -1.38
CA LEU A 179 19.12 12.18 -0.90
C LEU A 179 20.56 12.30 -1.39
N LYS A 180 20.78 13.02 -2.50
CA LYS A 180 22.14 13.22 -3.05
C LYS A 180 23.01 14.02 -2.08
N GLY A 181 24.19 13.49 -1.76
CA GLY A 181 25.19 14.17 -0.92
C GLY A 181 24.87 14.19 0.57
N VAL A 182 23.91 13.38 1.01
CA VAL A 182 23.60 13.15 2.42
C VAL A 182 24.13 11.76 2.81
N ASN A 183 24.94 11.68 3.87
CA ASN A 183 25.44 10.42 4.37
C ASN A 183 24.32 9.64 5.08
N GLU A 184 24.44 8.33 5.16
CA GLU A 184 23.39 7.46 5.73
C GLU A 184 23.08 7.80 7.20
N ASP A 185 24.09 8.11 7.99
CA ASP A 185 23.99 8.52 9.38
C ASP A 185 23.40 9.93 9.59
N GLU A 186 23.38 10.77 8.55
CA GLU A 186 22.85 12.14 8.57
C GLU A 186 21.40 12.24 8.06
N VAL A 187 20.83 11.17 7.48
CA VAL A 187 19.53 11.18 6.80
C VAL A 187 18.42 11.69 7.70
N THR A 188 18.31 11.16 8.92
CA THR A 188 17.30 11.56 9.89
C THR A 188 17.42 13.06 10.23
N SER A 189 18.60 13.53 10.60
CA SER A 189 18.84 14.91 10.97
C SER A 189 18.60 15.87 9.80
N TYR A 190 19.04 15.49 8.60
CA TYR A 190 18.79 16.27 7.39
C TYR A 190 17.29 16.44 7.10
N CYS A 191 16.52 15.35 7.10
CA CYS A 191 15.09 15.42 6.81
C CYS A 191 14.30 16.18 7.88
N LEU A 192 14.64 16.03 9.15
CA LEU A 192 14.07 16.84 10.24
C LEU A 192 14.40 18.32 10.09
N HIS A 193 15.63 18.64 9.67
CA HIS A 193 16.00 20.04 9.38
C HIS A 193 15.21 20.61 8.19
N GLN A 194 14.97 19.82 7.13
CA GLN A 194 14.13 20.29 6.02
C GLN A 194 12.67 20.48 6.46
N LEU A 195 12.14 19.62 7.32
CA LEU A 195 10.82 19.81 7.93
C LEU A 195 10.78 21.12 8.75
N GLN A 196 11.80 21.39 9.56
CA GLN A 196 11.91 22.64 10.30
C GLN A 196 11.92 23.86 9.37
N LYS A 197 12.63 23.82 8.22
CA LYS A 197 12.58 24.88 7.23
C LYS A 197 11.18 25.13 6.65
N ILE A 198 10.35 24.10 6.52
CA ILE A 198 8.95 24.30 6.11
C ILE A 198 8.23 25.13 7.17
N PHE A 199 8.43 24.85 8.45
CA PHE A 199 7.85 25.63 9.55
C PHE A 199 8.37 27.08 9.58
N ASP A 200 9.66 27.26 9.37
CA ASP A 200 10.28 28.59 9.43
C ASP A 200 9.96 29.50 8.24
N LEU A 201 9.75 28.91 7.05
CA LEU A 201 9.73 29.66 5.79
C LEU A 201 8.40 29.56 5.00
N ARG A 202 7.55 28.57 5.28
CA ARG A 202 6.38 28.27 4.45
C ARG A 202 5.06 28.33 5.20
N ILE A 203 4.99 27.70 6.36
CA ILE A 203 3.78 27.64 7.17
C ILE A 203 4.11 27.53 8.65
N ASP A 204 3.58 28.45 9.45
CA ASP A 204 3.70 28.35 10.91
C ASP A 204 3.13 27.02 11.42
N PRO A 205 3.83 26.27 12.32
CA PRO A 205 3.37 24.98 12.81
C PRO A 205 2.00 25.03 13.48
N SER A 206 1.58 26.18 14.04
CA SER A 206 0.25 26.37 14.60
C SER A 206 -0.87 26.32 13.55
N ARG A 207 -0.55 26.41 12.26
CA ARG A 207 -1.48 26.30 11.13
C ARG A 207 -1.45 24.91 10.46
N VAL A 208 -0.57 24.00 10.87
CA VAL A 208 -0.48 22.65 10.32
C VAL A 208 -1.46 21.73 11.02
N ALA A 209 -2.40 21.14 10.27
CA ALA A 209 -3.36 20.16 10.76
C ALA A 209 -2.73 18.78 10.92
N ALA A 210 -1.98 18.33 9.92
CA ALA A 210 -1.40 17.00 9.93
C ALA A 210 -0.07 16.90 9.18
N VAL A 211 0.72 15.91 9.60
CA VAL A 211 1.80 15.31 8.82
C VAL A 211 1.36 13.91 8.41
N VAL A 212 1.44 13.59 7.10
CA VAL A 212 1.06 12.30 6.53
C VAL A 212 2.29 11.58 6.02
N ILE A 213 2.51 10.34 6.45
CA ILE A 213 3.66 9.54 6.03
C ILE A 213 3.28 8.08 5.83
N GLU A 214 3.84 7.43 4.82
CA GLU A 214 3.91 5.96 4.71
C GLU A 214 5.08 5.48 5.59
N PRO A 215 4.90 4.64 6.63
CA PRO A 215 6.02 4.13 7.44
C PRO A 215 7.05 3.33 6.61
N VAL A 216 6.57 2.68 5.53
CA VAL A 216 7.40 2.20 4.44
C VAL A 216 6.83 2.77 3.15
N MET A 217 7.58 3.62 2.47
CA MET A 217 7.16 4.22 1.21
C MET A 217 6.93 3.13 0.16
N GLY A 218 5.70 3.06 -0.38
CA GLY A 218 5.32 2.01 -1.33
C GLY A 218 5.73 2.35 -2.77
N GLU A 219 4.95 3.16 -3.46
CA GLU A 219 5.14 3.49 -4.88
C GLU A 219 6.47 4.19 -5.16
N GLY A 220 7.02 4.95 -4.21
CA GLY A 220 8.29 5.64 -4.35
C GLY A 220 9.52 4.76 -4.36
N GLY A 221 9.43 3.46 -3.96
CA GLY A 221 10.57 2.56 -4.09
C GLY A 221 10.77 1.53 -2.97
N TYR A 222 9.80 1.28 -2.12
CA TYR A 222 9.90 0.35 -1.00
C TYR A 222 10.99 0.74 0.00
N PHE A 223 10.90 1.99 0.47
CA PHE A 223 11.85 2.58 1.41
C PHE A 223 11.28 2.59 2.83
N PRO A 224 11.83 1.80 3.78
CA PRO A 224 11.48 1.94 5.19
C PRO A 224 11.98 3.27 5.74
N ALA A 225 11.11 4.02 6.42
CA ALA A 225 11.56 5.17 7.20
C ALA A 225 12.37 4.68 8.42
N PRO A 226 13.52 5.32 8.75
CA PRO A 226 14.25 4.99 9.96
C PRO A 226 13.35 5.13 11.21
N PRO A 227 13.36 4.16 12.14
CA PRO A 227 12.57 4.24 13.37
C PRO A 227 12.78 5.53 14.16
N GLU A 228 14.03 5.98 14.27
CA GLU A 228 14.40 7.21 14.95
C GLU A 228 13.81 8.45 14.29
N PHE A 229 13.69 8.48 12.95
CA PHE A 229 13.00 9.57 12.25
C PHE A 229 11.52 9.63 12.65
N LEU A 230 10.82 8.50 12.64
CA LEU A 230 9.40 8.45 13.01
C LEU A 230 9.19 8.84 14.47
N GLN A 231 10.09 8.45 15.36
CA GLN A 231 10.06 8.82 16.78
C GLN A 231 10.25 10.33 16.99
N GLU A 232 11.21 10.93 16.30
CA GLU A 232 11.43 12.38 16.36
C GLU A 232 10.25 13.15 15.69
N LEU A 233 9.73 12.63 14.57
CA LEU A 233 8.55 13.19 13.92
C LEU A 233 7.34 13.20 14.88
N ARG A 234 7.14 12.12 15.66
CA ARG A 234 6.09 12.03 16.69
C ARG A 234 6.27 13.14 17.74
N LYS A 235 7.49 13.32 18.27
CA LYS A 235 7.78 14.38 19.26
C LYS A 235 7.49 15.77 18.71
N ILE A 236 7.87 16.03 17.45
CA ILE A 236 7.61 17.31 16.78
C ILE A 236 6.11 17.53 16.63
N THR A 237 5.37 16.54 16.16
CA THR A 237 3.93 16.67 15.94
C THR A 237 3.18 16.86 17.27
N GLU A 238 3.53 16.13 18.31
CA GLU A 238 2.98 16.32 19.67
C GLU A 238 3.25 17.72 20.21
N LYS A 239 4.51 18.20 20.13
CA LYS A 239 4.91 19.51 20.61
C LYS A 239 4.04 20.64 20.02
N HIS A 240 3.65 20.51 18.76
CA HIS A 240 2.90 21.52 18.03
C HIS A 240 1.40 21.24 17.92
N GLY A 241 0.91 20.13 18.50
CA GLY A 241 -0.48 19.69 18.37
C GLY A 241 -0.89 19.42 16.93
N ILE A 242 0.01 18.84 16.15
CA ILE A 242 -0.19 18.43 14.75
C ILE A 242 -0.57 16.96 14.75
N MET A 243 -1.60 16.57 14.00
CA MET A 243 -1.97 15.16 13.87
C MET A 243 -0.93 14.39 13.03
N LEU A 244 -0.44 13.27 13.54
CA LEU A 244 0.40 12.34 12.79
C LEU A 244 -0.49 11.28 12.15
N ILE A 245 -0.48 11.20 10.81
CA ILE A 245 -1.23 10.23 10.03
C ILE A 245 -0.27 9.21 9.44
N PHE A 246 -0.43 7.93 9.78
CA PHE A 246 0.26 6.85 9.09
C PHE A 246 -0.63 6.28 7.99
N ASP A 247 -0.14 6.35 6.76
CA ASP A 247 -0.73 5.64 5.63
C ASP A 247 -0.20 4.20 5.59
N GLU A 248 -0.96 3.29 6.15
CA GLU A 248 -0.69 1.86 6.15
C GLU A 248 -1.57 1.10 5.14
N VAL A 249 -2.02 1.78 4.11
CA VAL A 249 -2.80 1.17 3.03
C VAL A 249 -2.05 0.01 2.38
N GLN A 250 -0.72 0.09 2.27
CA GLN A 250 0.09 -0.99 1.69
C GLN A 250 0.88 -1.80 2.73
N THR A 251 1.21 -1.22 3.87
CA THR A 251 2.10 -1.81 4.88
C THR A 251 1.38 -2.65 5.92
N GLY A 252 0.09 -2.44 6.10
CA GLY A 252 -0.71 -3.14 7.11
C GLY A 252 -0.96 -4.62 6.83
N PHE A 253 -1.57 -5.28 7.80
CA PHE A 253 -2.03 -6.67 7.76
C PHE A 253 -0.91 -7.68 7.48
N GLY A 254 0.21 -7.55 8.20
CA GLY A 254 1.31 -8.51 8.16
C GLY A 254 2.33 -8.30 7.05
N ARG A 255 2.09 -7.39 6.09
CA ARG A 255 2.95 -7.19 4.93
C ARG A 255 4.42 -6.97 5.28
N THR A 256 4.71 -6.20 6.33
CA THR A 256 6.07 -5.86 6.77
C THR A 256 6.64 -6.79 7.85
N GLY A 257 5.95 -7.89 8.18
CA GLY A 257 6.35 -8.79 9.28
C GLY A 257 5.91 -8.32 10.67
N LYS A 258 5.04 -7.32 10.72
CA LYS A 258 4.25 -6.86 11.86
C LYS A 258 2.81 -6.69 11.41
N MET A 259 1.83 -6.70 12.32
CA MET A 259 0.43 -6.46 11.96
C MET A 259 0.30 -5.08 11.28
N PHE A 260 0.93 -4.06 11.86
CA PHE A 260 1.07 -2.73 11.29
C PHE A 260 2.54 -2.28 11.31
N ALA A 261 2.96 -1.53 10.29
CA ALA A 261 4.34 -1.05 10.21
C ALA A 261 4.70 -0.05 11.33
N ALA A 262 3.74 0.62 11.92
CA ALA A 262 3.89 1.46 13.11
C ALA A 262 4.66 0.75 14.25
N GLU A 263 4.46 -0.57 14.40
CA GLU A 263 5.12 -1.38 15.43
C GLU A 263 6.66 -1.44 15.28
N HIS A 264 7.21 -1.25 14.07
CA HIS A 264 8.66 -1.25 13.87
C HIS A 264 9.35 -0.05 14.54
N SER A 265 8.67 1.08 14.62
CA SER A 265 9.19 2.30 15.27
C SER A 265 8.72 2.46 16.71
N GLY A 266 7.71 1.72 17.14
CA GLY A 266 7.02 1.91 18.42
C GLY A 266 6.23 3.22 18.50
N VAL A 267 5.95 3.86 17.36
CA VAL A 267 5.20 5.12 17.28
C VAL A 267 3.72 4.82 17.06
N THR A 268 2.86 5.37 17.91
CA THR A 268 1.41 5.40 17.69
C THR A 268 1.05 6.68 16.94
N PRO A 269 0.46 6.61 15.72
CA PRO A 269 -0.08 7.78 15.05
C PRO A 269 -1.38 8.26 15.72
N ASP A 270 -1.83 9.47 15.39
CA ASP A 270 -3.17 9.95 15.80
C ASP A 270 -4.25 9.37 14.89
N ILE A 271 -3.91 9.10 13.63
CA ILE A 271 -4.81 8.52 12.63
C ILE A 271 -4.05 7.45 11.85
N LEU A 272 -4.65 6.26 11.76
CA LEU A 272 -4.17 5.14 10.96
C LEU A 272 -5.09 4.93 9.76
N VAL A 273 -4.53 4.92 8.56
CA VAL A 273 -5.29 4.72 7.32
C VAL A 273 -5.04 3.33 6.75
N LEU A 274 -6.10 2.58 6.48
CA LEU A 274 -6.07 1.19 6.06
C LEU A 274 -6.91 0.97 4.78
N ALA A 275 -6.47 0.05 3.91
CA ALA A 275 -7.23 -0.47 2.78
C ALA A 275 -6.55 -1.74 2.23
N LYS A 276 -6.61 -1.99 0.91
CA LYS A 276 -5.93 -3.12 0.22
C LYS A 276 -6.10 -4.46 0.95
N ALA A 277 -5.05 -4.89 1.64
CA ALA A 277 -5.04 -6.14 2.40
C ALA A 277 -6.08 -6.18 3.53
N LEU A 278 -6.73 -5.09 3.89
CA LEU A 278 -7.83 -5.07 4.85
C LEU A 278 -8.93 -6.09 4.50
N SER A 279 -9.40 -6.09 3.25
CA SER A 279 -10.49 -6.96 2.80
C SER A 279 -10.05 -8.03 1.78
N GLY A 280 -8.74 -8.14 1.49
CA GLY A 280 -8.17 -9.19 0.67
C GLY A 280 -8.73 -9.31 -0.76
N GLY A 281 -9.26 -8.20 -1.32
CA GLY A 281 -9.74 -8.16 -2.71
C GLY A 281 -11.03 -7.38 -2.94
N LEU A 282 -11.86 -7.17 -1.90
CA LEU A 282 -13.06 -6.36 -2.01
C LEU A 282 -12.78 -4.88 -1.68
N PRO A 283 -13.53 -3.93 -2.26
CA PRO A 283 -13.39 -2.51 -1.96
C PRO A 283 -13.73 -2.21 -0.49
N LEU A 284 -12.72 -1.77 0.27
CA LEU A 284 -12.88 -1.32 1.65
C LEU A 284 -11.67 -0.45 2.04
N GLY A 285 -11.93 0.64 2.74
CA GLY A 285 -10.95 1.47 3.42
C GLY A 285 -11.40 1.76 4.84
N ALA A 286 -10.48 2.10 5.71
CA ALA A 286 -10.79 2.47 7.08
C ALA A 286 -9.87 3.60 7.59
N ILE A 287 -10.44 4.47 8.40
CA ILE A 287 -9.76 5.50 9.18
C ILE A 287 -9.91 5.07 10.63
N VAL A 288 -8.81 4.78 11.30
CA VAL A 288 -8.80 4.38 12.70
C VAL A 288 -8.14 5.48 13.52
N ALA A 289 -8.83 5.98 14.51
CA ALA A 289 -8.34 7.02 15.42
C ALA A 289 -8.98 6.84 16.80
N SER A 290 -8.59 7.65 17.78
CA SER A 290 -9.27 7.65 19.08
C SER A 290 -10.70 8.18 18.94
N ARG A 291 -11.60 7.74 19.83
CA ARG A 291 -12.96 8.27 19.89
C ARG A 291 -12.96 9.79 20.08
N GLU A 292 -12.10 10.31 20.93
CA GLU A 292 -11.96 11.75 21.13
C GLU A 292 -11.65 12.49 19.82
N THR A 293 -10.78 11.95 18.98
CA THR A 293 -10.45 12.51 17.66
C THR A 293 -11.67 12.48 16.73
N HIS A 294 -12.38 11.34 16.67
CA HIS A 294 -13.58 11.21 15.83
C HIS A 294 -14.72 12.15 16.26
N GLU A 295 -14.87 12.42 17.57
CA GLU A 295 -15.89 13.33 18.12
C GLU A 295 -15.66 14.80 17.74
N LYS A 296 -14.46 15.17 17.29
CA LYS A 296 -14.20 16.50 16.71
C LYS A 296 -14.79 16.64 15.28
N TRP A 297 -15.18 15.54 14.67
CA TRP A 297 -15.80 15.58 13.35
C TRP A 297 -17.28 15.94 13.50
N PRO A 298 -17.76 16.99 12.80
CA PRO A 298 -19.17 17.35 12.88
C PRO A 298 -20.06 16.20 12.42
N VAL A 299 -21.09 15.90 13.18
CA VAL A 299 -22.07 14.86 12.83
C VAL A 299 -22.67 15.15 11.44
N GLY A 300 -22.60 14.17 10.53
CA GLY A 300 -23.01 14.34 9.12
C GLY A 300 -22.01 15.09 8.24
N GLY A 301 -20.87 15.56 8.78
CA GLY A 301 -19.83 16.27 8.01
C GLY A 301 -19.04 15.39 7.06
N HIS A 302 -19.13 14.07 7.22
CA HIS A 302 -18.56 13.07 6.30
C HIS A 302 -19.46 11.84 6.26
N GLY A 303 -19.40 11.08 5.15
CA GLY A 303 -20.23 9.90 4.97
C GLY A 303 -19.82 9.14 3.71
N SER A 304 -20.31 7.92 3.61
CA SER A 304 -20.12 7.05 2.43
C SER A 304 -21.35 6.16 2.27
N THR A 305 -21.90 6.07 1.05
CA THR A 305 -23.02 5.17 0.77
C THR A 305 -22.60 3.71 0.94
N PHE A 306 -21.42 3.34 0.44
CA PHE A 306 -20.94 1.95 0.42
C PHE A 306 -19.86 1.66 1.46
N GLY A 307 -19.34 2.65 2.18
CA GLY A 307 -18.33 2.45 3.22
C GLY A 307 -18.85 1.50 4.31
N GLY A 308 -18.04 0.48 4.62
CA GLY A 308 -18.46 -0.59 5.51
C GLY A 308 -19.47 -1.57 4.89
N ASN A 309 -19.45 -1.75 3.55
CA ASN A 309 -20.31 -2.74 2.88
C ASN A 309 -20.26 -4.09 3.61
N PRO A 310 -21.42 -4.74 3.89
CA PRO A 310 -21.46 -5.98 4.67
C PRO A 310 -20.58 -7.10 4.13
N ILE A 311 -20.57 -7.30 2.79
CA ILE A 311 -19.75 -8.34 2.15
C ILE A 311 -18.26 -8.02 2.29
N SER A 312 -17.87 -6.74 2.12
CA SER A 312 -16.49 -6.33 2.30
C SER A 312 -16.03 -6.47 3.75
N CYS A 313 -16.91 -6.19 4.72
CA CYS A 313 -16.64 -6.39 6.14
C CYS A 313 -16.52 -7.87 6.51
N ALA A 314 -17.39 -8.73 6.00
CA ALA A 314 -17.30 -10.18 6.19
C ALA A 314 -15.99 -10.74 5.61
N ALA A 315 -15.62 -10.32 4.40
CA ALA A 315 -14.35 -10.68 3.78
C ALA A 315 -13.15 -10.20 4.61
N ALA A 316 -13.21 -8.97 5.16
CA ALA A 316 -12.15 -8.43 5.99
C ALA A 316 -11.96 -9.21 7.29
N LEU A 317 -13.05 -9.56 7.98
CA LEU A 317 -13.02 -10.42 9.17
C LEU A 317 -12.41 -11.79 8.86
N ALA A 318 -12.83 -12.42 7.76
CA ALA A 318 -12.29 -13.70 7.31
C ALA A 318 -10.79 -13.60 6.96
N ASN A 319 -10.39 -12.53 6.27
CA ASN A 319 -8.99 -12.27 5.93
C ASN A 319 -8.11 -12.12 7.17
N ILE A 320 -8.54 -11.30 8.15
CA ILE A 320 -7.81 -11.12 9.41
C ILE A 320 -7.73 -12.46 10.18
N LYS A 321 -8.84 -13.21 10.22
CA LYS A 321 -8.87 -14.54 10.84
C LYS A 321 -7.82 -15.49 10.24
N VAL A 322 -7.69 -15.55 8.92
CA VAL A 322 -6.66 -16.36 8.24
C VAL A 322 -5.26 -15.87 8.57
N ILE A 323 -5.02 -14.55 8.54
CA ILE A 323 -3.71 -13.96 8.89
C ILE A 323 -3.27 -14.38 10.30
N GLU A 324 -4.19 -14.34 11.27
CA GLU A 324 -3.91 -14.70 12.66
C GLU A 324 -3.77 -16.23 12.85
N ALA A 325 -4.71 -17.01 12.33
CA ALA A 325 -4.74 -18.46 12.51
C ALA A 325 -3.51 -19.16 11.89
N ASP A 326 -3.08 -18.70 10.72
CA ASP A 326 -1.94 -19.25 10.00
C ASP A 326 -0.60 -18.55 10.37
N GLN A 327 -0.60 -17.66 11.38
CA GLN A 327 0.57 -16.91 11.85
C GLN A 327 1.32 -16.19 10.72
N LEU A 328 0.55 -15.59 9.77
CA LEU A 328 1.11 -15.04 8.54
C LEU A 328 1.98 -13.79 8.79
N VAL A 329 1.82 -13.12 9.91
CA VAL A 329 2.68 -11.99 10.32
C VAL A 329 4.11 -12.47 10.56
N ASP A 330 4.30 -13.51 11.39
CA ASP A 330 5.60 -14.10 11.66
C ASP A 330 6.19 -14.76 10.40
N ARG A 331 5.36 -15.47 9.65
CA ARG A 331 5.75 -16.05 8.36
C ARG A 331 6.26 -14.97 7.39
N SER A 332 5.59 -13.83 7.28
CA SER A 332 6.02 -12.72 6.44
C SER A 332 7.40 -12.21 6.82
N ARG A 333 7.66 -12.05 8.12
CA ARG A 333 8.98 -11.68 8.64
C ARG A 333 10.06 -12.67 8.23
N ASP A 334 9.82 -13.96 8.52
CA ASP A 334 10.83 -14.98 8.39
C ASP A 334 11.11 -15.35 6.92
N VAL A 335 10.07 -15.53 6.12
CA VAL A 335 10.18 -15.78 4.68
C VAL A 335 10.74 -14.57 3.95
N GLY A 336 10.34 -13.35 4.33
CA GLY A 336 10.88 -12.13 3.77
C GLY A 336 12.38 -12.00 3.98
N ALA A 337 12.88 -12.28 5.18
CA ALA A 337 14.31 -12.30 5.48
C ALA A 337 15.07 -13.36 4.63
N GLN A 338 14.50 -14.55 4.46
CA GLN A 338 15.06 -15.62 3.62
C GLN A 338 15.14 -15.19 2.14
N ILE A 339 14.10 -14.56 1.60
CA ILE A 339 14.09 -14.05 0.23
C ILE A 339 15.18 -13.00 0.03
N VAL A 340 15.26 -12.02 0.92
CA VAL A 340 16.29 -10.96 0.83
C VAL A 340 17.70 -11.56 0.89
N ALA A 341 17.95 -12.52 1.80
CA ALA A 341 19.23 -13.21 1.89
C ALA A 341 19.57 -14.00 0.62
N ARG A 342 18.61 -14.78 0.08
CA ARG A 342 18.76 -15.53 -1.17
C ARG A 342 19.08 -14.60 -2.34
N LEU A 343 18.31 -13.53 -2.53
CA LEU A 343 18.52 -12.58 -3.62
C LEU A 343 19.86 -11.85 -3.49
N LYS A 344 20.25 -11.44 -2.29
CA LYS A 344 21.59 -10.86 -2.05
C LYS A 344 22.70 -11.84 -2.42
N GLN A 345 22.58 -13.09 -2.00
CA GLN A 345 23.58 -14.12 -2.31
C GLN A 345 23.64 -14.44 -3.82
N SER A 346 22.48 -14.63 -4.48
CA SER A 346 22.42 -15.08 -5.86
C SER A 346 22.77 -13.99 -6.87
N LEU A 347 22.60 -12.71 -6.50
CA LEU A 347 22.79 -11.55 -7.37
C LEU A 347 23.98 -10.68 -6.96
N THR A 348 24.82 -11.15 -6.01
CA THR A 348 26.06 -10.46 -5.60
C THR A 348 27.00 -10.25 -6.80
N GLY A 349 27.53 -9.04 -6.93
CA GLY A 349 28.50 -8.68 -7.97
C GLY A 349 27.90 -8.32 -9.33
N LEU A 350 26.59 -8.38 -9.50
CA LEU A 350 25.95 -7.89 -10.73
C LEU A 350 25.96 -6.35 -10.76
N PRO A 351 26.56 -5.71 -11.78
CA PRO A 351 26.86 -4.28 -11.76
C PRO A 351 25.62 -3.37 -11.87
N GLY A 352 24.48 -3.91 -12.24
CA GLY A 352 23.24 -3.14 -12.42
C GLY A 352 22.44 -2.96 -11.13
N ILE A 353 22.68 -3.77 -10.10
CA ILE A 353 21.92 -3.75 -8.85
C ILE A 353 22.52 -2.76 -7.86
N LYS A 354 21.71 -1.82 -7.39
CA LYS A 354 22.12 -0.83 -6.40
C LYS A 354 21.88 -1.34 -4.99
N GLU A 355 20.70 -1.90 -4.72
CA GLU A 355 20.31 -2.35 -3.39
C GLU A 355 19.21 -3.40 -3.46
N ILE A 356 19.26 -4.37 -2.53
CA ILE A 356 18.17 -5.31 -2.26
C ILE A 356 17.77 -5.11 -0.80
N ARG A 357 16.53 -4.71 -0.56
CA ARG A 357 15.97 -4.38 0.77
C ARG A 357 14.60 -4.98 0.96
N GLY A 358 14.13 -5.04 2.21
CA GLY A 358 12.76 -5.47 2.52
C GLY A 358 12.48 -5.52 4.01
N LEU A 359 11.22 -5.34 4.36
CA LEU A 359 10.62 -5.66 5.65
C LEU A 359 9.49 -6.65 5.40
N GLY A 360 9.56 -7.83 6.03
CA GLY A 360 8.62 -8.89 5.72
C GLY A 360 8.58 -9.20 4.23
N LEU A 361 7.37 -9.37 3.68
CA LEU A 361 7.14 -9.61 2.25
C LEU A 361 6.86 -8.30 1.47
N MET A 362 7.43 -7.21 1.89
CA MET A 362 7.51 -5.95 1.16
C MET A 362 8.97 -5.74 0.72
N ILE A 363 9.34 -6.30 -0.45
CA ILE A 363 10.73 -6.43 -0.89
C ILE A 363 10.96 -5.63 -2.17
N GLY A 364 12.04 -4.85 -2.22
CA GLY A 364 12.47 -4.05 -3.35
C GLY A 364 13.88 -4.39 -3.83
N LEU A 365 14.05 -4.56 -5.14
CA LEU A 365 15.32 -4.68 -5.83
C LEU A 365 15.54 -3.39 -6.61
N GLU A 366 16.39 -2.51 -6.13
CA GLU A 366 16.69 -1.23 -6.77
C GLU A 366 17.87 -1.38 -7.73
N PHE A 367 17.71 -0.86 -8.93
CA PHE A 367 18.75 -0.82 -9.96
C PHE A 367 19.38 0.58 -10.03
N HIS A 368 20.62 0.67 -10.46
CA HIS A 368 21.25 1.95 -10.76
C HIS A 368 20.48 2.66 -11.87
N ARG A 369 20.36 3.99 -11.76
CA ARG A 369 19.51 4.80 -12.67
C ARG A 369 19.93 4.73 -14.14
N ASP A 370 21.22 4.61 -14.41
CA ASP A 370 21.81 4.51 -15.73
C ASP A 370 21.45 3.21 -16.46
N VAL A 371 21.17 2.12 -15.74
CA VAL A 371 20.76 0.84 -16.33
C VAL A 371 19.26 0.56 -16.18
N ALA A 372 18.60 1.13 -15.19
CA ALA A 372 17.21 0.81 -14.82
C ALA A 372 16.22 0.98 -15.98
N GLY A 373 16.38 2.03 -16.78
CA GLY A 373 15.47 2.37 -17.89
C GLY A 373 15.36 1.28 -18.95
N LEU A 374 16.42 0.50 -19.16
CA LEU A 374 16.46 -0.62 -20.09
C LEU A 374 16.30 -1.96 -19.38
N ALA A 375 17.01 -2.17 -18.26
CA ALA A 375 17.04 -3.46 -17.58
C ALA A 375 15.68 -3.82 -16.94
N VAL A 376 15.02 -2.91 -16.23
CA VAL A 376 13.78 -3.23 -15.51
C VAL A 376 12.65 -3.65 -16.47
N PRO A 377 12.36 -2.94 -17.58
CA PRO A 377 11.37 -3.41 -18.55
C PRO A 377 11.73 -4.76 -19.16
N ALA A 378 13.01 -4.99 -19.51
CA ALA A 378 13.48 -6.25 -20.10
C ALA A 378 13.35 -7.43 -19.13
N ILE A 379 13.72 -7.25 -17.85
CA ILE A 379 13.57 -8.27 -16.81
C ILE A 379 12.09 -8.60 -16.62
N LYS A 380 11.20 -7.60 -16.54
CA LYS A 380 9.75 -7.83 -16.42
C LYS A 380 9.19 -8.63 -17.58
N GLN A 381 9.59 -8.28 -18.81
CA GLN A 381 9.16 -8.99 -20.02
C GLN A 381 9.64 -10.45 -19.98
N LYS A 382 10.91 -10.67 -19.62
CA LYS A 382 11.48 -12.02 -19.51
C LYS A 382 10.83 -12.85 -18.42
N CYS A 383 10.50 -12.26 -17.26
CA CYS A 383 9.72 -12.92 -16.23
C CYS A 383 8.33 -13.32 -16.75
N LEU A 384 7.64 -12.42 -17.45
CA LEU A 384 6.32 -12.69 -18.01
C LEU A 384 6.34 -13.84 -19.05
N GLU A 385 7.35 -13.88 -19.92
CA GLU A 385 7.57 -14.96 -20.88
C GLU A 385 7.79 -16.31 -20.18
N ASN A 386 8.41 -16.30 -19.01
CA ASN A 386 8.61 -17.47 -18.16
C ASN A 386 7.51 -17.67 -17.10
N LYS A 387 6.32 -17.09 -17.33
CA LYS A 387 5.12 -17.31 -16.51
C LYS A 387 5.20 -16.75 -15.09
N LEU A 388 5.98 -15.69 -14.85
CA LEU A 388 6.04 -14.94 -13.61
C LEU A 388 5.57 -13.50 -13.84
N LEU A 389 4.53 -13.09 -13.10
CA LEU A 389 4.07 -11.69 -13.08
C LEU A 389 4.78 -10.92 -11.96
N ILE A 390 5.51 -9.87 -12.31
CA ILE A 390 6.14 -8.92 -11.40
C ILE A 390 5.82 -7.47 -11.76
N MET A 391 6.07 -6.56 -10.84
CA MET A 391 5.86 -5.13 -11.03
C MET A 391 7.08 -4.32 -10.60
N ASN A 392 7.17 -3.09 -11.10
CA ASN A 392 8.15 -2.12 -10.64
C ASN A 392 7.50 -0.91 -9.97
N CYS A 393 8.31 -0.14 -9.26
CA CYS A 393 8.00 1.13 -8.63
C CYS A 393 9.25 2.01 -8.58
N GLY A 394 9.20 3.09 -7.82
CA GLY A 394 10.26 4.10 -7.78
C GLY A 394 9.92 5.28 -8.69
N VAL A 395 10.41 6.47 -8.32
CA VAL A 395 10.11 7.74 -9.03
C VAL A 395 10.51 7.65 -10.52
N GLU A 396 11.57 6.90 -10.83
CA GLU A 396 12.05 6.64 -12.19
C GLU A 396 11.76 5.20 -12.65
N GLY A 397 10.97 4.44 -11.89
CA GLY A 397 10.64 3.05 -12.21
C GLY A 397 11.78 2.05 -11.97
N GLN A 398 12.79 2.45 -11.20
CA GLN A 398 14.05 1.75 -11.00
C GLN A 398 14.00 0.56 -10.03
N THR A 399 12.90 0.31 -9.35
CA THR A 399 12.80 -0.73 -8.33
C THR A 399 11.82 -1.82 -8.77
N ILE A 400 12.26 -3.07 -8.93
CA ILE A 400 11.38 -4.22 -8.99
C ILE A 400 10.88 -4.50 -7.58
N ARG A 401 9.56 -4.65 -7.41
CA ARG A 401 8.92 -4.92 -6.13
C ARG A 401 8.23 -6.27 -6.11
N LEU A 402 8.41 -6.99 -5.00
CA LEU A 402 7.76 -8.25 -4.75
C LEU A 402 6.66 -8.06 -3.69
N MET A 403 5.45 -8.47 -4.03
CA MET A 403 4.23 -8.30 -3.23
C MET A 403 3.48 -9.62 -3.11
N LEU A 404 4.20 -10.66 -2.75
CA LEU A 404 3.70 -12.04 -2.68
C LEU A 404 2.48 -12.15 -1.73
N PRO A 405 1.58 -13.12 -1.93
CA PRO A 405 0.67 -13.54 -0.86
C PRO A 405 1.48 -13.98 0.37
N LEU A 406 1.03 -13.62 1.57
CA LEU A 406 1.74 -13.94 2.81
C LEU A 406 1.83 -15.46 3.04
N ASN A 407 0.87 -16.20 2.51
CA ASN A 407 0.76 -17.65 2.59
C ASN A 407 1.26 -18.38 1.34
N ILE A 408 2.02 -17.72 0.46
CA ILE A 408 2.58 -18.38 -0.74
C ILE A 408 3.27 -19.69 -0.36
N ASP A 409 3.00 -20.77 -1.08
CA ASP A 409 3.68 -22.02 -0.81
C ASP A 409 5.15 -22.01 -1.24
N LYS A 410 5.89 -22.99 -0.71
CA LYS A 410 7.34 -23.06 -0.95
C LYS A 410 7.67 -23.33 -2.42
N GLN A 411 6.87 -24.11 -3.11
CA GLN A 411 7.12 -24.48 -4.50
C GLN A 411 6.96 -23.25 -5.40
N ASP A 412 5.85 -22.51 -5.28
CA ASP A 412 5.57 -21.29 -6.05
C ASP A 412 6.61 -20.21 -5.77
N LEU A 413 7.03 -20.09 -4.49
CA LEU A 413 8.07 -19.15 -4.09
C LEU A 413 9.42 -19.49 -4.73
N ASP A 414 9.87 -20.73 -4.63
CA ASP A 414 11.17 -21.16 -5.16
C ASP A 414 11.21 -21.08 -6.69
N GLU A 415 10.13 -21.48 -7.36
CA GLU A 415 9.97 -21.39 -8.81
C GLU A 415 10.02 -19.92 -9.27
N GLY A 416 9.20 -19.06 -8.67
CA GLY A 416 9.13 -17.64 -9.05
C GLY A 416 10.44 -16.89 -8.78
N LEU A 417 11.12 -17.16 -7.65
CA LEU A 417 12.43 -16.55 -7.37
C LEU A 417 13.50 -17.03 -8.37
N THR A 418 13.48 -18.30 -8.75
CA THR A 418 14.42 -18.85 -9.75
C THR A 418 14.22 -18.18 -11.12
N ILE A 419 12.96 -17.99 -11.55
CA ILE A 419 12.64 -17.27 -12.78
C ILE A 419 13.17 -15.82 -12.71
N LEU A 420 12.93 -15.13 -11.60
CA LEU A 420 13.39 -13.76 -11.40
C LEU A 420 14.93 -13.66 -11.43
N GLU A 421 15.61 -14.53 -10.68
CA GLU A 421 17.07 -14.57 -10.61
C GLU A 421 17.70 -14.80 -11.97
N ASN A 422 17.17 -15.76 -12.76
CA ASN A 422 17.65 -16.04 -14.10
C ASN A 422 17.38 -14.87 -15.05
N ALA A 423 16.18 -14.28 -15.00
CA ALA A 423 15.85 -13.13 -15.82
C ALA A 423 16.80 -11.93 -15.56
N ILE A 424 17.15 -11.69 -14.30
CA ILE A 424 18.11 -10.63 -13.93
C ILE A 424 19.51 -10.93 -14.45
N LYS A 425 20.02 -12.16 -14.24
CA LYS A 425 21.35 -12.58 -14.67
C LYS A 425 21.54 -12.58 -16.20
N ASP A 426 20.48 -12.82 -16.93
CA ASP A 426 20.51 -12.84 -18.38
C ASP A 426 20.47 -11.44 -19.01
N ILE A 427 20.00 -10.44 -18.26
CA ILE A 427 19.86 -9.05 -18.73
C ILE A 427 21.03 -8.17 -18.28
N LEU A 428 21.61 -8.43 -17.09
CA LEU A 428 22.76 -7.69 -16.56
C LEU A 428 24.08 -8.37 -16.91
#